data_8346fb669a676452fad0f56942faa604
#
_entry.id   8346fb669a676452fad0f56942faa604
#
_cell.length_a   1.000
_cell.length_b   1.000
_cell.length_c   1.000
_cell.angle_alpha   90.00
_cell.angle_beta   90.00
_cell.angle_gamma   90.00
#
_symmetry.space_group_name_H-M   'P 1'
#
loop_
_entity.id
_entity.type
_entity.pdbx_description
1 polymer ?
#
loop_
_entity_poly.entity_id
_entity_poly.type
_entity_poly.pdbx_seq_one_letter_code
_entity_poly.pdbx_strand_id
1 'polypeptide(L)'
;MAKPLPIFHVPTSGPTEGSHVHQFAPEWRKPMSVEPEQIGAFFKPGNGIIEPTLQPPPELRMAGIQGKDLNQGYLNYVEPDSTSSTSEIAEMLDETPGLEREEEAAHFITYRNNLNKILVTPYSKQKWEMEVFKEGGVIYLEVVMTNRNQGKLDRTSYWGRRFETLCVLGVEGARLDELQRGPGDLPRPSYCGLYRSRLGSHNLLMGAEIDACRPGDPGRFVEIKTTRLIRDSKDEQIFKKHKTLKYWAQCYLAGVRDIVLGYRDDHGIVRDVKSWTTDGLVESVDKNKHWDKDVCLNFADRCLSFLKDNVDEGLRYSFKYLEPFDHLTLEQLAPQTMAAGGGSAGTAGGAGAGAVPGATPGGGVGAGYA
;
A
#
# COMPACT_ATOMS: atom_id res chain seq x y z
N MET A 1 -13.45 -10.21 -34.96
CA MET A 1 -12.10 -10.48 -34.46
C MET A 1 -11.92 -9.63 -33.22
N ALA A 2 -11.53 -10.21 -32.09
CA ALA A 2 -11.23 -9.43 -30.88
C ALA A 2 -10.03 -8.51 -31.16
N LYS A 3 -10.12 -7.24 -30.77
CA LYS A 3 -9.01 -6.28 -30.85
C LYS A 3 -7.84 -6.83 -30.02
N PRO A 4 -6.60 -6.85 -30.53
CA PRO A 4 -5.48 -7.32 -29.71
C PRO A 4 -5.38 -6.50 -28.42
N LEU A 5 -5.05 -7.16 -27.31
CA LEU A 5 -4.90 -6.50 -26.01
C LEU A 5 -3.78 -5.47 -26.09
N PRO A 6 -3.98 -4.24 -25.56
CA PRO A 6 -2.91 -3.26 -25.45
C PRO A 6 -1.80 -3.79 -24.54
N ILE A 7 -0.55 -3.71 -25.00
CA ILE A 7 0.64 -4.16 -24.29
C ILE A 7 1.59 -2.98 -24.12
N PHE A 8 2.11 -2.81 -22.91
CA PHE A 8 3.15 -1.84 -22.60
C PHE A 8 4.44 -2.54 -22.18
N HIS A 9 5.48 -2.47 -23.02
CA HIS A 9 6.73 -3.17 -22.76
C HIS A 9 7.54 -2.54 -21.64
N VAL A 10 8.01 -3.39 -20.72
CA VAL A 10 8.95 -2.99 -19.66
C VAL A 10 10.33 -2.86 -20.30
N PRO A 11 11.04 -1.73 -20.09
CA PRO A 11 12.38 -1.58 -20.61
C PRO A 11 13.30 -2.65 -20.01
N THR A 12 13.88 -3.47 -20.86
CA THR A 12 14.88 -4.44 -20.44
C THR A 12 16.25 -3.78 -20.40
N SER A 13 16.99 -4.01 -19.34
CA SER A 13 18.43 -3.78 -19.38
C SER A 13 19.04 -4.78 -20.35
N GLY A 14 19.48 -4.33 -21.52
CA GLY A 14 20.17 -5.21 -22.48
C GLY A 14 21.36 -5.89 -21.78
N PRO A 15 21.57 -7.21 -21.99
CA PRO A 15 22.77 -7.87 -21.49
C PRO A 15 23.98 -7.35 -22.26
N THR A 16 24.88 -6.66 -21.59
CA THR A 16 26.27 -6.71 -22.00
C THR A 16 26.79 -8.07 -21.51
N GLU A 17 27.20 -8.94 -22.43
CA GLU A 17 27.83 -10.21 -22.09
C GLU A 17 28.88 -10.01 -21.00
N GLY A 18 28.67 -10.62 -19.83
CA GLY A 18 29.60 -10.61 -18.71
C GLY A 18 29.49 -9.48 -17.68
N SER A 19 28.55 -8.52 -17.80
CA SER A 19 28.35 -7.49 -16.78
C SER A 19 26.97 -7.54 -16.13
N HIS A 20 26.93 -7.48 -14.79
CA HIS A 20 25.69 -7.30 -14.01
C HIS A 20 25.18 -5.85 -14.04
N VAL A 21 25.49 -5.09 -15.10
CA VAL A 21 25.17 -3.66 -15.24
C VAL A 21 23.84 -3.50 -15.97
N HIS A 22 22.88 -2.87 -15.34
CA HIS A 22 21.62 -2.50 -15.97
C HIS A 22 21.87 -1.30 -16.91
N GLN A 23 21.91 -1.54 -18.23
CA GLN A 23 22.02 -0.47 -19.22
C GLN A 23 20.66 -0.19 -19.84
N PHE A 24 19.96 0.81 -19.29
CA PHE A 24 18.78 1.36 -19.92
C PHE A 24 19.18 2.38 -20.99
N ALA A 25 18.39 2.49 -22.04
CA ALA A 25 18.59 3.52 -23.07
C ALA A 25 18.50 4.94 -22.46
N PRO A 26 19.23 5.94 -23.02
CA PRO A 26 19.34 7.28 -22.47
C PRO A 26 18.00 7.99 -22.19
N GLU A 27 16.99 7.72 -23.01
CA GLU A 27 15.64 8.29 -22.86
C GLU A 27 14.92 7.87 -21.57
N TRP A 28 15.31 6.74 -20.97
CA TRP A 28 14.80 6.28 -19.66
C TRP A 28 15.52 6.94 -18.48
N ARG A 29 16.66 7.56 -18.71
CA ARG A 29 17.51 8.19 -17.68
C ARG A 29 17.45 9.71 -17.67
N LYS A 30 16.47 10.29 -18.37
CA LYS A 30 16.27 11.75 -18.32
C LYS A 30 15.89 12.16 -16.90
N PRO A 31 16.53 13.18 -16.32
CA PRO A 31 16.19 13.65 -15.00
C PRO A 31 14.70 13.99 -14.88
N MET A 32 14.06 13.44 -13.86
CA MET A 32 12.67 13.71 -13.51
C MET A 32 12.53 13.94 -12.02
N SER A 33 11.51 14.70 -11.65
CA SER A 33 11.12 14.93 -10.25
C SER A 33 9.60 14.86 -10.10
N VAL A 34 9.18 14.61 -8.89
CA VAL A 34 7.79 14.71 -8.42
C VAL A 34 7.83 15.59 -7.18
N GLU A 35 6.99 16.60 -7.14
CA GLU A 35 6.88 17.52 -6.00
C GLU A 35 5.47 17.39 -5.43
N PRO A 36 5.28 16.52 -4.41
CA PRO A 36 3.98 16.34 -3.78
C PRO A 36 3.68 17.50 -2.84
N GLU A 37 2.44 17.97 -2.91
CA GLU A 37 1.85 18.95 -1.99
C GLU A 37 0.72 18.29 -1.23
N GLN A 38 0.78 18.27 0.08
CA GLN A 38 -0.34 17.80 0.91
C GLN A 38 -1.44 18.85 0.92
N ILE A 39 -2.64 18.46 0.49
CA ILE A 39 -3.81 19.34 0.40
C ILE A 39 -4.90 18.98 1.42
N GLY A 40 -4.79 17.84 2.08
CA GLY A 40 -5.73 17.38 3.09
C GLY A 40 -5.21 16.16 3.85
N ALA A 41 -5.96 15.70 4.83
CA ALA A 41 -5.70 14.47 5.55
C ALA A 41 -6.94 13.92 6.23
N PHE A 42 -6.97 12.61 6.48
CA PHE A 42 -8.03 11.92 7.19
C PHE A 42 -7.50 10.73 7.99
N PHE A 43 -8.24 10.31 9.00
CA PHE A 43 -8.01 9.04 9.68
C PHE A 43 -8.80 7.92 9.01
N LYS A 44 -8.18 6.74 8.95
CA LYS A 44 -8.80 5.49 8.48
C LYS A 44 -8.97 4.55 9.67
N PRO A 45 -10.14 4.54 10.31
CA PRO A 45 -10.44 3.63 11.40
C PRO A 45 -10.81 2.28 10.84
N GLY A 46 -10.18 1.43 10.35
CA GLY A 46 -10.38 0.03 9.91
C GLY A 46 -11.81 -0.50 9.66
N ASN A 47 -12.82 0.33 9.79
CA ASN A 47 -14.26 0.02 9.60
C ASN A 47 -14.84 0.64 8.31
N GLY A 48 -13.99 1.23 7.44
CA GLY A 48 -14.41 1.84 6.18
C GLY A 48 -14.98 3.26 6.29
N ILE A 49 -15.05 3.83 7.50
CA ILE A 49 -15.40 5.24 7.71
C ILE A 49 -14.11 6.05 7.67
N ILE A 50 -14.13 7.20 6.98
CA ILE A 50 -13.02 8.18 7.03
C ILE A 50 -13.42 9.35 7.93
N GLU A 51 -12.43 9.97 8.54
CA GLU A 51 -12.61 11.14 9.40
C GLU A 51 -11.62 12.23 8.96
N PRO A 52 -12.07 13.29 8.27
CA PRO A 52 -11.23 14.43 7.91
C PRO A 52 -10.51 14.98 9.14
N THR A 53 -9.24 15.31 9.02
CA THR A 53 -8.45 15.79 10.15
C THR A 53 -7.49 16.89 9.80
N LEU A 54 -7.34 17.85 10.71
CA LEU A 54 -6.26 18.84 10.72
C LEU A 54 -5.14 18.49 11.70
N GLN A 55 -5.29 17.38 12.44
CA GLN A 55 -4.25 16.92 13.36
C GLN A 55 -3.11 16.29 12.55
N PRO A 56 -1.86 16.48 12.98
CA PRO A 56 -0.72 15.80 12.35
C PRO A 56 -0.73 14.29 12.64
N PRO A 57 0.05 13.50 11.90
CA PRO A 57 0.31 12.12 12.29
C PRO A 57 1.01 12.06 13.66
N PRO A 58 1.00 10.90 14.32
CA PRO A 58 1.61 10.76 15.63
C PRO A 58 3.11 11.09 15.61
N GLU A 59 3.63 11.66 16.69
CA GLU A 59 5.06 11.94 16.82
C GLU A 59 5.89 10.67 17.03
N LEU A 60 7.06 10.66 16.42
CA LEU A 60 8.05 9.59 16.54
C LEU A 60 8.64 9.52 17.98
N ARG A 61 8.71 8.32 18.53
CA ARG A 61 9.26 8.03 19.87
C ARG A 61 10.27 6.89 19.80
N MET A 62 11.57 7.22 19.90
CA MET A 62 12.65 6.27 19.66
C MET A 62 13.28 5.65 20.91
N ALA A 63 12.99 6.19 22.10
CA ALA A 63 13.66 5.78 23.33
C ALA A 63 13.37 4.33 23.71
N GLY A 64 14.41 3.56 24.01
CA GLY A 64 14.30 2.20 24.56
C GLY A 64 13.86 1.10 23.59
N ILE A 65 13.82 1.35 22.26
CA ILE A 65 13.36 0.38 21.26
C ILE A 65 14.41 -0.71 20.99
N GLN A 66 15.70 -0.37 21.03
CA GLN A 66 16.76 -1.36 20.85
C GLN A 66 16.67 -2.47 21.92
N GLY A 67 16.80 -3.72 21.49
CA GLY A 67 16.66 -4.90 22.35
C GLY A 67 15.23 -5.42 22.49
N LYS A 68 14.21 -4.71 21.96
CA LYS A 68 12.81 -5.15 22.07
C LYS A 68 12.51 -6.34 21.16
N ASP A 69 11.65 -7.22 21.67
CA ASP A 69 11.13 -8.39 20.99
C ASP A 69 9.86 -8.02 20.20
N LEU A 70 9.93 -8.14 18.89
CA LEU A 70 8.81 -7.87 17.98
C LEU A 70 7.78 -9.01 17.93
N ASN A 71 8.00 -10.13 18.60
CA ASN A 71 7.01 -11.21 18.70
C ASN A 71 5.89 -10.92 19.72
N GLN A 72 6.10 -9.95 20.60
CA GLN A 72 5.10 -9.62 21.61
C GLN A 72 3.77 -9.23 20.97
N GLY A 73 2.67 -9.87 21.40
CA GLY A 73 1.32 -9.62 20.88
C GLY A 73 0.96 -10.39 19.58
N TYR A 74 1.91 -11.09 18.94
CA TYR A 74 1.67 -11.77 17.67
C TYR A 74 0.51 -12.78 17.69
N LEU A 75 0.33 -13.51 18.78
CA LEU A 75 -0.70 -14.55 18.90
C LEU A 75 -2.13 -13.98 18.92
N ASN A 76 -2.28 -12.75 19.42
CA ASN A 76 -3.57 -12.07 19.57
C ASN A 76 -3.82 -11.02 18.49
N TYR A 77 -2.89 -10.87 17.55
CA TYR A 77 -3.01 -9.85 16.51
C TYR A 77 -4.05 -10.24 15.46
N VAL A 78 -4.96 -9.33 15.21
CA VAL A 78 -5.92 -9.38 14.10
C VAL A 78 -5.49 -8.34 13.08
N GLU A 79 -5.26 -8.78 11.84
CA GLU A 79 -4.95 -7.85 10.76
C GLU A 79 -6.20 -7.05 10.41
N PRO A 80 -6.11 -5.71 10.37
CA PRO A 80 -7.24 -4.89 9.95
C PRO A 80 -7.57 -5.20 8.49
N ASP A 81 -8.84 -5.10 8.17
CA ASP A 81 -9.31 -5.16 6.79
C ASP A 81 -8.90 -3.86 6.10
N SER A 82 -7.68 -3.82 5.59
CA SER A 82 -7.10 -2.63 4.97
C SER A 82 -7.49 -2.56 3.49
N THR A 83 -8.76 -2.33 3.23
CA THR A 83 -9.23 -2.02 1.88
C THR A 83 -9.13 -0.52 1.67
N SER A 84 -8.11 -0.08 0.94
CA SER A 84 -8.03 1.30 0.50
C SER A 84 -8.71 1.40 -0.87
N SER A 85 -9.88 2.04 -0.93
CA SER A 85 -10.59 2.35 -2.17
C SER A 85 -10.44 3.82 -2.52
N THR A 86 -10.36 4.15 -3.80
CA THR A 86 -10.35 5.55 -4.26
C THR A 86 -11.66 6.27 -3.93
N SER A 87 -12.73 5.54 -3.61
CA SER A 87 -13.96 6.13 -3.06
C SER A 87 -13.73 6.89 -1.74
N GLU A 88 -12.79 6.46 -0.90
CA GLU A 88 -12.41 7.18 0.33
C GLU A 88 -11.78 8.54 0.00
N ILE A 89 -11.03 8.63 -1.11
CA ILE A 89 -10.47 9.90 -1.59
C ILE A 89 -11.57 10.81 -2.10
N ALA A 90 -12.53 10.28 -2.88
CA ALA A 90 -13.67 11.03 -3.38
C ALA A 90 -14.53 11.57 -2.22
N GLU A 91 -14.87 10.72 -1.24
CA GLU A 91 -15.58 11.12 -0.02
C GLU A 91 -14.85 12.25 0.73
N MET A 92 -13.52 12.15 0.86
CA MET A 92 -12.70 13.18 1.50
C MET A 92 -12.75 14.52 0.74
N LEU A 93 -12.78 14.48 -0.59
CA LEU A 93 -12.88 15.69 -1.42
C LEU A 93 -14.25 16.36 -1.27
N ASP A 94 -15.31 15.58 -1.25
CA ASP A 94 -16.67 16.05 -1.08
C ASP A 94 -16.91 16.66 0.32
N GLU A 95 -16.30 16.08 1.36
CA GLU A 95 -16.42 16.53 2.74
C GLU A 95 -15.52 17.72 3.10
N THR A 96 -14.51 18.04 2.25
CA THR A 96 -13.55 19.12 2.54
C THR A 96 -13.80 20.34 1.64
N PRO A 97 -14.39 21.43 2.17
CA PRO A 97 -14.65 22.62 1.38
C PRO A 97 -13.39 23.18 0.72
N GLY A 98 -13.46 23.45 -0.57
CA GLY A 98 -12.37 24.00 -1.38
C GLY A 98 -11.51 22.95 -2.10
N LEU A 99 -11.75 21.66 -1.87
CA LEU A 99 -11.05 20.57 -2.57
C LEU A 99 -11.85 19.98 -3.75
N GLU A 100 -13.10 20.38 -3.97
CA GLU A 100 -13.99 19.83 -5.01
C GLU A 100 -13.39 19.98 -6.42
N ARG A 101 -12.61 21.03 -6.65
CA ARG A 101 -11.93 21.30 -7.94
C ARG A 101 -10.67 20.50 -8.16
N GLU A 102 -10.13 19.86 -7.11
CA GLU A 102 -8.89 19.06 -7.23
C GLU A 102 -9.15 17.79 -8.02
N GLU A 103 -10.34 17.19 -7.90
CA GLU A 103 -10.76 16.04 -8.68
C GLU A 103 -10.83 16.38 -10.18
N GLU A 104 -11.49 17.49 -10.54
CA GLU A 104 -11.63 17.95 -11.93
C GLU A 104 -10.27 18.26 -12.60
N ALA A 105 -9.27 18.68 -11.82
CA ALA A 105 -7.93 18.98 -12.31
C ALA A 105 -7.02 17.74 -12.41
N ALA A 106 -7.40 16.64 -11.77
CA ALA A 106 -6.62 15.40 -11.75
C ALA A 106 -6.75 14.64 -13.07
N HIS A 107 -5.66 14.05 -13.54
CA HIS A 107 -5.69 13.03 -14.59
C HIS A 107 -5.83 11.63 -14.01
N PHE A 108 -5.27 11.41 -12.82
CA PHE A 108 -5.29 10.13 -12.10
C PHE A 108 -5.59 10.33 -10.63
N ILE A 109 -6.45 9.47 -10.10
CA ILE A 109 -6.73 9.34 -8.66
C ILE A 109 -6.37 7.93 -8.21
N THR A 110 -5.58 7.82 -7.13
CA THR A 110 -5.12 6.52 -6.64
C THR A 110 -4.58 6.60 -5.22
N TYR A 111 -4.30 5.44 -4.64
CA TYR A 111 -3.42 5.34 -3.48
C TYR A 111 -1.96 5.16 -3.89
N ARG A 112 -1.03 5.72 -3.11
CA ARG A 112 0.42 5.66 -3.28
C ARG A 112 0.93 4.24 -3.57
N ASN A 113 0.36 3.21 -2.96
CA ASN A 113 0.80 1.83 -3.13
C ASN A 113 0.66 1.31 -4.58
N ASN A 114 -0.30 1.79 -5.36
CA ASN A 114 -0.44 1.44 -6.77
C ASN A 114 0.64 2.09 -7.63
N LEU A 115 0.91 3.38 -7.41
CA LEU A 115 2.02 4.06 -8.07
C LEU A 115 3.38 3.45 -7.70
N ASN A 116 3.57 3.03 -6.44
CA ASN A 116 4.77 2.31 -6.02
C ASN A 116 5.01 1.04 -6.83
N LYS A 117 3.95 0.25 -7.09
CA LYS A 117 4.05 -0.96 -7.93
C LYS A 117 4.55 -0.62 -9.34
N ILE A 118 3.98 0.42 -9.95
CA ILE A 118 4.39 0.89 -11.28
C ILE A 118 5.86 1.36 -11.24
N LEU A 119 6.22 2.23 -10.30
CA LEU A 119 7.57 2.80 -10.19
C LEU A 119 8.68 1.74 -10.10
N VAL A 120 8.47 0.69 -9.29
CA VAL A 120 9.50 -0.31 -9.06
C VAL A 120 9.57 -1.40 -10.15
N THR A 121 8.61 -1.44 -11.07
CA THR A 121 8.48 -2.46 -12.11
C THR A 121 9.75 -2.68 -12.94
N PRO A 122 10.50 -1.64 -13.40
CA PRO A 122 11.72 -1.85 -14.20
C PRO A 122 12.81 -2.69 -13.50
N TYR A 123 12.76 -2.77 -12.17
CA TYR A 123 13.76 -3.46 -11.36
C TYR A 123 13.17 -4.61 -10.52
N SER A 124 11.88 -4.91 -10.67
CA SER A 124 11.17 -5.90 -9.85
C SER A 124 10.54 -6.98 -10.72
N LYS A 125 10.62 -8.22 -10.29
CA LYS A 125 9.83 -9.34 -10.82
C LYS A 125 8.70 -9.73 -9.86
N GLN A 126 8.16 -8.77 -9.12
CA GLN A 126 7.01 -8.99 -8.27
C GLN A 126 5.74 -8.78 -9.08
N LYS A 127 4.95 -9.84 -9.23
CA LYS A 127 3.64 -9.77 -9.89
C LYS A 127 2.69 -8.83 -9.15
N TRP A 128 1.91 -8.10 -9.91
CA TRP A 128 0.83 -7.27 -9.38
C TRP A 128 -0.31 -7.15 -10.40
N GLU A 129 -1.46 -6.81 -9.88
CA GLU A 129 -2.67 -6.50 -10.63
C GLU A 129 -3.37 -5.32 -9.96
N MET A 130 -4.01 -4.48 -10.77
CA MET A 130 -4.88 -3.41 -10.30
C MET A 130 -6.05 -3.24 -11.27
N GLU A 131 -7.17 -2.79 -10.75
CA GLU A 131 -8.29 -2.37 -11.58
C GLU A 131 -8.08 -0.92 -12.01
N VAL A 132 -8.39 -0.62 -13.26
CA VAL A 132 -8.30 0.73 -13.84
C VAL A 132 -9.63 1.04 -14.50
N PHE A 133 -10.17 2.22 -14.23
CA PHE A 133 -11.37 2.70 -14.89
C PHE A 133 -11.32 4.22 -15.07
N LYS A 134 -12.13 4.73 -15.99
CA LYS A 134 -12.24 6.16 -16.27
C LYS A 134 -13.66 6.63 -16.03
N GLU A 135 -13.79 7.70 -15.28
CA GLU A 135 -15.08 8.30 -14.95
C GLU A 135 -14.91 9.82 -14.88
N GLY A 136 -15.80 10.56 -15.56
CA GLY A 136 -15.74 12.01 -15.62
C GLY A 136 -14.44 12.58 -16.22
N GLY A 137 -13.75 11.81 -17.07
CA GLY A 137 -12.45 12.17 -17.66
C GLY A 137 -11.23 11.82 -16.79
N VAL A 138 -11.43 11.41 -15.54
CA VAL A 138 -10.39 11.02 -14.57
C VAL A 138 -10.16 9.51 -14.59
N ILE A 139 -8.92 9.08 -14.49
CA ILE A 139 -8.56 7.66 -14.43
C ILE A 139 -8.26 7.27 -12.98
N TYR A 140 -8.95 6.24 -12.51
CA TYR A 140 -8.79 5.67 -11.17
C TYR A 140 -7.96 4.39 -11.23
N LEU A 141 -6.99 4.27 -10.33
CA LEU A 141 -6.20 3.04 -10.16
C LEU A 141 -6.57 2.44 -8.80
N GLU A 142 -7.23 1.29 -8.83
CA GLU A 142 -7.73 0.58 -7.65
C GLU A 142 -6.93 -0.67 -7.34
N VAL A 143 -6.86 -1.02 -6.06
CA VAL A 143 -6.31 -2.30 -5.63
C VAL A 143 -7.32 -3.40 -5.95
N VAL A 144 -6.94 -4.41 -6.71
CA VAL A 144 -7.75 -5.62 -6.84
C VAL A 144 -7.75 -6.35 -5.50
N MET A 145 -8.94 -6.50 -4.96
CA MET A 145 -9.22 -7.35 -3.81
C MET A 145 -9.11 -8.82 -4.26
N THR A 146 -7.90 -9.32 -4.41
CA THR A 146 -7.75 -10.77 -4.46
C THR A 146 -8.15 -11.31 -3.09
N ASN A 147 -9.02 -12.33 -3.05
CA ASN A 147 -9.30 -13.07 -1.82
C ASN A 147 -7.98 -13.38 -1.12
N ARG A 148 -7.54 -12.46 -0.26
CA ARG A 148 -6.42 -12.73 0.62
C ARG A 148 -6.88 -13.91 1.42
N ASN A 149 -6.13 -15.00 1.32
CA ASN A 149 -6.27 -16.07 2.28
C ASN A 149 -6.45 -15.41 3.64
N GLN A 150 -7.60 -15.62 4.29
CA GLN A 150 -7.85 -15.21 5.68
C GLN A 150 -6.93 -16.03 6.60
N GLY A 151 -5.65 -16.07 6.25
CA GLY A 151 -4.59 -16.75 6.96
C GLY A 151 -3.97 -15.78 7.94
N LYS A 152 -3.49 -16.33 9.04
CA LYS A 152 -2.71 -15.61 10.03
C LYS A 152 -1.61 -14.79 9.35
N LEU A 153 -1.50 -13.50 9.69
CA LEU A 153 -0.46 -12.60 9.18
C LEU A 153 0.92 -13.27 9.33
N ASP A 154 1.71 -13.21 8.26
CA ASP A 154 3.11 -13.64 8.32
C ASP A 154 3.85 -12.89 9.44
N ARG A 155 4.62 -13.66 10.22
CA ARG A 155 5.35 -13.12 11.37
C ARG A 155 6.23 -11.92 11.01
N THR A 156 6.81 -11.91 9.82
CA THR A 156 7.68 -10.82 9.36
C THR A 156 6.88 -9.54 9.12
N SER A 157 5.68 -9.65 8.59
CA SER A 157 4.76 -8.52 8.40
C SER A 157 4.28 -7.98 9.75
N TYR A 158 3.97 -8.89 10.71
CA TYR A 158 3.65 -8.49 12.08
C TYR A 158 4.80 -7.71 12.74
N TRP A 159 6.05 -8.14 12.58
CA TRP A 159 7.21 -7.43 13.12
C TRP A 159 7.31 -5.99 12.62
N GLY A 160 6.92 -5.73 11.37
CA GLY A 160 6.82 -4.37 10.83
C GLY A 160 5.81 -3.53 11.62
N ARG A 161 4.58 -4.04 11.76
CA ARG A 161 3.51 -3.39 12.53
C ARG A 161 3.89 -3.17 14.00
N ARG A 162 4.50 -4.16 14.61
CA ARG A 162 4.95 -4.06 16.01
C ARG A 162 6.02 -2.99 16.19
N PHE A 163 6.99 -2.93 15.29
CA PHE A 163 8.04 -1.91 15.33
C PHE A 163 7.45 -0.50 15.14
N GLU A 164 6.53 -0.31 14.22
CA GLU A 164 5.78 0.94 14.04
C GLU A 164 5.06 1.34 15.32
N THR A 165 4.31 0.42 15.94
CA THR A 165 3.63 0.67 17.24
C THR A 165 4.62 1.14 18.33
N LEU A 166 5.78 0.48 18.44
CA LEU A 166 6.82 0.89 19.39
C LEU A 166 7.36 2.29 19.09
N CYS A 167 7.54 2.63 17.82
CA CYS A 167 8.04 3.94 17.39
C CYS A 167 7.02 5.07 17.58
N VAL A 168 5.73 4.77 17.55
CA VAL A 168 4.66 5.77 17.66
C VAL A 168 4.20 5.95 19.11
N LEU A 169 3.97 4.86 19.85
CA LEU A 169 3.49 4.92 21.23
C LEU A 169 4.63 5.00 22.26
N GLY A 170 5.86 4.69 21.86
CA GLY A 170 6.96 4.41 22.77
C GLY A 170 6.79 3.04 23.45
N VAL A 171 7.82 2.59 24.11
CA VAL A 171 7.86 1.24 24.72
C VAL A 171 6.76 1.05 25.78
N GLU A 172 6.56 2.02 26.64
CA GLU A 172 5.54 1.93 27.71
C GLU A 172 4.14 2.05 27.14
N GLY A 173 3.89 3.00 26.22
CA GLY A 173 2.60 3.14 25.55
C GLY A 173 2.22 1.91 24.75
N ALA A 174 3.16 1.29 24.04
CA ALA A 174 2.93 0.05 23.30
C ALA A 174 2.58 -1.13 24.23
N ARG A 175 3.19 -1.22 25.40
CA ARG A 175 2.87 -2.21 26.44
C ARG A 175 1.46 -2.00 27.01
N LEU A 176 1.10 -0.76 27.31
CA LEU A 176 -0.23 -0.43 27.81
C LEU A 176 -1.31 -0.69 26.76
N ASP A 177 -1.05 -0.38 25.50
CA ASP A 177 -1.95 -0.65 24.40
C ASP A 177 -2.24 -2.16 24.25
N GLU A 178 -1.21 -3.02 24.35
CA GLU A 178 -1.39 -4.48 24.37
C GLU A 178 -2.25 -4.98 25.53
N LEU A 179 -2.09 -4.41 26.71
CA LEU A 179 -2.85 -4.81 27.89
C LEU A 179 -4.31 -4.34 27.84
N GLN A 180 -4.58 -3.25 27.12
CA GLN A 180 -5.92 -2.67 27.00
C GLN A 180 -6.73 -3.24 25.83
N ARG A 181 -6.06 -3.81 24.83
CA ARG A 181 -6.73 -4.41 23.68
C ARG A 181 -7.18 -5.83 23.99
N GLY A 182 -8.46 -6.09 23.74
CA GLY A 182 -9.02 -7.44 23.72
C GLY A 182 -8.71 -8.18 22.40
N PRO A 183 -8.89 -9.50 22.38
CA PRO A 183 -8.89 -10.28 21.15
C PRO A 183 -9.97 -9.75 20.21
N GLY A 184 -9.56 -9.30 19.01
CA GLY A 184 -10.48 -8.76 17.99
C GLY A 184 -10.66 -7.24 18.00
N ASP A 185 -9.99 -6.52 18.89
CA ASP A 185 -9.96 -5.05 18.83
C ASP A 185 -9.24 -4.59 17.56
N LEU A 186 -9.86 -3.63 16.87
CA LEU A 186 -9.27 -3.03 15.67
C LEU A 186 -7.99 -2.27 16.01
N PRO A 187 -7.00 -2.27 15.10
CA PRO A 187 -5.82 -1.42 15.23
C PRO A 187 -6.21 0.07 15.31
N ARG A 188 -5.24 0.87 15.73
CA ARG A 188 -5.42 2.32 15.73
C ARG A 188 -5.68 2.84 14.32
N PRO A 189 -6.50 3.91 14.18
CA PRO A 189 -6.69 4.56 12.90
C PRO A 189 -5.35 4.95 12.27
N SER A 190 -5.19 4.66 10.97
CA SER A 190 -4.05 5.14 10.20
C SER A 190 -4.29 6.59 9.78
N TYR A 191 -3.24 7.42 9.87
CA TYR A 191 -3.26 8.77 9.29
C TYR A 191 -2.98 8.66 7.79
N CYS A 192 -3.86 9.22 6.96
CA CYS A 192 -3.72 9.27 5.52
C CYS A 192 -3.68 10.72 5.05
N GLY A 193 -2.58 11.13 4.41
CA GLY A 193 -2.48 12.42 3.75
C GLY A 193 -3.04 12.34 2.32
N LEU A 194 -3.71 13.41 1.89
CA LEU A 194 -4.13 13.60 0.50
C LEU A 194 -3.12 14.54 -0.19
N TYR A 195 -2.57 14.10 -1.30
CA TYR A 195 -1.48 14.79 -2.01
C TYR A 195 -1.88 15.10 -3.44
N ARG A 196 -1.68 16.36 -3.83
CA ARG A 196 -1.61 16.77 -5.22
C ARG A 196 -0.15 16.71 -5.67
N SER A 197 0.11 16.15 -6.83
CA SER A 197 1.45 16.11 -7.41
C SER A 197 1.42 16.06 -8.93
N ARG A 198 2.60 16.20 -9.56
CA ARG A 198 2.74 16.09 -11.00
C ARG A 198 3.90 15.17 -11.35
N LEU A 199 3.63 14.18 -12.20
CA LEU A 199 4.64 13.31 -12.78
C LEU A 199 4.63 13.50 -14.31
N GLY A 200 5.68 14.10 -14.85
CA GLY A 200 5.72 14.45 -16.26
C GLY A 200 4.57 15.38 -16.68
N SER A 201 3.70 14.90 -17.56
CA SER A 201 2.50 15.63 -18.01
C SER A 201 1.23 15.26 -17.23
N HIS A 202 1.33 14.42 -16.20
CA HIS A 202 0.19 13.87 -15.48
C HIS A 202 -0.03 14.54 -14.13
N ASN A 203 -1.22 15.11 -13.92
CA ASN A 203 -1.67 15.58 -12.63
C ASN A 203 -2.20 14.39 -11.83
N LEU A 204 -1.68 14.22 -10.62
CA LEU A 204 -2.00 13.10 -9.74
C LEU A 204 -2.67 13.60 -8.47
N LEU A 205 -3.73 12.94 -8.06
CA LEU A 205 -4.32 13.06 -6.74
C LEU A 205 -4.16 11.73 -6.02
N MET A 206 -3.52 11.74 -4.84
CA MET A 206 -3.03 10.51 -4.24
C MET A 206 -3.24 10.48 -2.73
N GLY A 207 -3.89 9.40 -2.24
CA GLY A 207 -3.91 9.06 -0.83
C GLY A 207 -2.62 8.32 -0.42
N ALA A 208 -2.04 8.70 0.72
CA ALA A 208 -0.86 8.04 1.26
C ALA A 208 -0.91 7.94 2.79
N GLU A 209 -0.80 6.73 3.31
CA GLU A 209 -0.60 6.53 4.76
C GLU A 209 0.76 7.06 5.18
N ILE A 210 0.80 7.77 6.31
CA ILE A 210 2.00 8.35 6.91
C ILE A 210 2.15 7.79 8.32
N ASP A 211 3.29 7.16 8.60
CA ASP A 211 3.50 6.44 9.85
C ASP A 211 3.67 7.38 11.05
N ALA A 212 4.43 8.47 10.88
CA ALA A 212 4.73 9.43 11.95
C ALA A 212 5.22 10.78 11.43
N CYS A 213 5.35 11.75 12.35
CA CYS A 213 6.12 12.99 12.13
C CYS A 213 7.27 13.12 13.14
N ARG A 214 8.20 14.03 12.90
CA ARG A 214 9.27 14.36 13.83
C ARG A 214 8.71 15.09 15.05
N PRO A 215 9.21 14.80 16.27
CA PRO A 215 8.80 15.54 17.45
C PRO A 215 9.03 17.04 17.30
N GLY A 216 7.97 17.83 17.55
CA GLY A 216 8.01 19.29 17.40
C GLY A 216 8.02 19.83 15.98
N ASP A 217 7.93 18.95 14.94
CA ASP A 217 7.86 19.35 13.53
C ASP A 217 6.79 18.49 12.80
N PRO A 218 5.52 18.85 12.91
CA PRO A 218 4.39 18.07 12.38
C PRO A 218 4.37 17.98 10.84
N GLY A 219 5.06 18.88 10.14
CA GLY A 219 5.20 18.83 8.67
C GLY A 219 6.35 17.96 8.19
N ARG A 220 7.18 17.45 9.10
CA ARG A 220 8.31 16.59 8.76
C ARG A 220 7.96 15.12 8.97
N PHE A 221 7.44 14.51 7.93
CA PHE A 221 6.98 13.13 7.94
C PHE A 221 8.11 12.11 8.00
N VAL A 222 7.80 10.97 8.64
CA VAL A 222 8.73 9.87 8.86
C VAL A 222 8.06 8.57 8.43
N GLU A 223 8.74 7.79 7.62
CA GLU A 223 8.39 6.41 7.29
C GLU A 223 9.11 5.46 8.25
N ILE A 224 8.43 4.44 8.75
CA ILE A 224 8.96 3.49 9.73
C ILE A 224 9.05 2.11 9.10
N LYS A 225 10.22 1.50 9.08
CA LYS A 225 10.44 0.18 8.45
C LYS A 225 11.30 -0.73 9.31
N THR A 226 11.13 -2.03 9.12
CA THR A 226 12.05 -3.03 9.65
C THR A 226 12.76 -3.76 8.52
N THR A 227 14.01 -4.13 8.79
CA THR A 227 14.78 -5.00 7.91
C THR A 227 15.57 -6.00 8.73
N ARG A 228 16.02 -7.07 8.08
CA ARG A 228 16.97 -7.99 8.67
C ARG A 228 18.30 -7.29 8.90
N LEU A 229 18.98 -7.64 9.99
CA LEU A 229 20.33 -7.15 10.26
C LEU A 229 21.27 -7.49 9.08
N ILE A 230 21.97 -6.49 8.59
CA ILE A 230 22.98 -6.63 7.54
C ILE A 230 24.26 -7.14 8.19
N ARG A 231 24.68 -8.38 7.86
CA ARG A 231 25.80 -9.07 8.50
C ARG A 231 27.04 -9.09 7.64
N ASP A 232 26.86 -9.03 6.33
CA ASP A 232 27.93 -9.13 5.36
C ASP A 232 27.65 -8.32 4.08
N SER A 233 28.61 -8.32 3.17
CA SER A 233 28.51 -7.61 1.89
C SER A 233 27.39 -8.14 0.98
N LYS A 234 27.04 -9.42 1.09
CA LYS A 234 25.91 -10.01 0.33
C LYS A 234 24.57 -9.48 0.83
N ASP A 235 24.38 -9.46 2.15
CA ASP A 235 23.19 -8.86 2.77
C ASP A 235 23.07 -7.38 2.36
N GLU A 236 24.20 -6.66 2.33
CA GLU A 236 24.22 -5.25 1.91
C GLU A 236 23.82 -5.06 0.45
N GLN A 237 24.31 -5.89 -0.46
CA GLN A 237 23.93 -5.84 -1.88
C GLN A 237 22.42 -6.14 -2.06
N ILE A 238 21.90 -7.13 -1.35
CA ILE A 238 20.46 -7.46 -1.38
C ILE A 238 19.63 -6.27 -0.85
N PHE A 239 20.06 -5.65 0.23
CA PHE A 239 19.42 -4.47 0.80
C PHE A 239 19.42 -3.32 -0.21
N LYS A 240 20.58 -2.96 -0.77
CA LYS A 240 20.73 -1.90 -1.77
C LYS A 240 19.93 -2.16 -3.04
N LYS A 241 19.84 -3.39 -3.49
CA LYS A 241 19.14 -3.73 -4.74
C LYS A 241 17.61 -3.73 -4.59
N HIS A 242 17.08 -4.20 -3.46
CA HIS A 242 15.66 -4.52 -3.35
C HIS A 242 14.92 -3.68 -2.29
N LYS A 243 15.57 -3.42 -1.14
CA LYS A 243 14.88 -2.72 -0.04
C LYS A 243 14.91 -1.21 -0.23
N THR A 244 16.07 -0.66 -0.57
CA THR A 244 16.21 0.79 -0.77
C THR A 244 15.30 1.29 -1.88
N LEU A 245 15.15 0.56 -2.99
CA LEU A 245 14.21 0.89 -4.07
C LEU A 245 12.77 1.03 -3.57
N LYS A 246 12.28 0.03 -2.82
CA LYS A 246 10.90 0.03 -2.31
C LYS A 246 10.67 1.15 -1.28
N TYR A 247 11.63 1.38 -0.40
CA TYR A 247 11.57 2.45 0.60
C TYR A 247 11.60 3.82 -0.06
N TRP A 248 12.49 4.00 -1.04
CA TRP A 248 12.55 5.23 -1.83
C TRP A 248 11.23 5.52 -2.54
N ALA A 249 10.68 4.57 -3.29
CA ALA A 249 9.44 4.75 -4.04
C ALA A 249 8.29 5.17 -3.12
N GLN A 250 8.16 4.52 -1.96
CA GLN A 250 7.12 4.82 -0.99
C GLN A 250 7.28 6.22 -0.39
N CYS A 251 8.49 6.61 -0.02
CA CYS A 251 8.76 7.91 0.59
C CYS A 251 8.68 9.06 -0.42
N TYR A 252 9.25 8.86 -1.60
CA TYR A 252 9.43 9.90 -2.60
C TYR A 252 8.11 10.48 -3.11
N LEU A 253 7.13 9.62 -3.40
CA LEU A 253 5.82 10.03 -3.92
C LEU A 253 5.01 10.90 -2.96
N ALA A 254 5.17 10.71 -1.65
CA ALA A 254 4.46 11.46 -0.62
C ALA A 254 5.33 12.53 0.06
N GLY A 255 6.52 12.84 -0.48
CA GLY A 255 7.42 13.84 0.08
C GLY A 255 7.98 13.52 1.46
N VAL A 256 7.92 12.25 1.89
CA VAL A 256 8.49 11.80 3.16
C VAL A 256 10.01 11.83 3.07
N ARG A 257 10.65 12.65 3.91
CA ARG A 257 12.11 12.85 3.85
C ARG A 257 12.89 11.93 4.75
N ASP A 258 12.31 11.54 5.87
CA ASP A 258 12.98 10.77 6.93
C ASP A 258 12.46 9.34 6.97
N ILE A 259 13.37 8.40 7.19
CA ILE A 259 13.07 6.99 7.34
C ILE A 259 13.73 6.48 8.61
N VAL A 260 12.94 5.84 9.47
CA VAL A 260 13.47 5.13 10.64
C VAL A 260 13.48 3.64 10.32
N LEU A 261 14.67 3.05 10.39
CA LEU A 261 14.90 1.67 10.02
C LEU A 261 15.37 0.85 11.23
N GLY A 262 14.51 -0.08 11.68
CA GLY A 262 14.84 -1.06 12.71
C GLY A 262 15.50 -2.29 12.10
N TYR A 263 16.75 -2.56 12.49
CA TYR A 263 17.49 -3.75 12.09
C TYR A 263 17.23 -4.86 13.12
N ARG A 264 16.54 -5.89 12.70
CA ARG A 264 16.19 -7.04 13.54
C ARG A 264 17.00 -8.28 13.19
N ASP A 265 17.19 -9.17 14.16
CA ASP A 265 17.71 -10.51 13.87
C ASP A 265 16.62 -11.46 13.37
N ASP A 266 16.98 -12.72 13.14
CA ASP A 266 16.09 -13.77 12.65
C ASP A 266 15.06 -14.23 13.71
N HIS A 267 15.23 -13.81 14.97
CA HIS A 267 14.31 -14.08 16.08
C HIS A 267 13.35 -12.92 16.35
N GLY A 268 13.45 -11.80 15.59
CA GLY A 268 12.59 -10.64 15.76
C GLY A 268 13.05 -9.67 16.84
N ILE A 269 14.29 -9.78 17.32
CA ILE A 269 14.84 -8.82 18.29
C ILE A 269 15.44 -7.64 17.55
N VAL A 270 15.06 -6.42 17.92
CA VAL A 270 15.63 -5.18 17.38
C VAL A 270 17.07 -5.04 17.86
N ARG A 271 18.04 -5.12 16.95
CA ARG A 271 19.47 -5.04 17.26
C ARG A 271 20.04 -3.64 17.09
N ASP A 272 19.51 -2.89 16.15
CA ASP A 272 19.95 -1.52 15.87
C ASP A 272 18.79 -0.71 15.28
N VAL A 273 18.85 0.62 15.40
CA VAL A 273 17.88 1.53 14.82
C VAL A 273 18.63 2.71 14.22
N LYS A 274 18.42 2.96 12.91
CA LYS A 274 19.09 4.04 12.17
C LYS A 274 18.08 4.93 11.48
N SER A 275 18.41 6.21 11.40
CA SER A 275 17.71 7.17 10.54
C SER A 275 18.39 7.23 9.17
N TRP A 276 17.56 7.20 8.14
CA TRP A 276 17.93 7.41 6.76
C TRP A 276 17.16 8.61 6.22
N THR A 277 17.63 9.17 5.12
CA THR A 277 16.87 10.11 4.31
C THR A 277 16.51 9.47 2.98
N THR A 278 15.43 9.93 2.35
CA THR A 278 15.02 9.46 1.03
C THR A 278 16.11 9.71 -0.02
N ASP A 279 16.79 10.87 0.05
CA ASP A 279 17.94 11.17 -0.80
C ASP A 279 19.13 10.27 -0.47
N GLY A 280 19.41 10.02 0.81
CA GLY A 280 20.46 9.12 1.25
C GLY A 280 20.29 7.67 0.75
N LEU A 281 19.04 7.22 0.53
CA LEU A 281 18.81 5.93 -0.13
C LEU A 281 19.31 5.94 -1.59
N VAL A 282 19.04 7.02 -2.33
CA VAL A 282 19.51 7.18 -3.73
C VAL A 282 21.04 7.28 -3.78
N GLU A 283 21.65 8.04 -2.87
CA GLU A 283 23.11 8.19 -2.80
C GLU A 283 23.83 6.91 -2.41
N SER A 284 23.16 6.03 -1.64
CA SER A 284 23.74 4.76 -1.18
C SER A 284 23.87 3.70 -2.26
N VAL A 285 23.23 3.88 -3.42
CA VAL A 285 23.17 2.88 -4.49
C VAL A 285 23.98 3.29 -5.72
N ASP A 286 24.52 2.28 -6.40
CA ASP A 286 25.09 2.46 -7.74
C ASP A 286 23.97 2.27 -8.77
N LYS A 287 23.62 3.36 -9.45
CA LYS A 287 22.52 3.38 -10.44
C LYS A 287 22.73 2.42 -11.62
N ASN A 288 23.95 1.98 -11.86
CA ASN A 288 24.24 1.02 -12.90
C ASN A 288 24.17 -0.44 -12.42
N LYS A 289 24.29 -0.69 -11.11
CA LYS A 289 24.27 -2.04 -10.53
C LYS A 289 22.99 -2.36 -9.77
N HIS A 290 22.36 -1.35 -9.17
CA HIS A 290 21.20 -1.55 -8.32
C HIS A 290 19.94 -1.05 -8.98
N TRP A 291 19.70 0.26 -8.95
CA TRP A 291 18.54 0.91 -9.56
C TRP A 291 18.79 2.42 -9.77
N ASP A 292 18.05 3.00 -10.68
CA ASP A 292 18.12 4.42 -11.04
C ASP A 292 16.71 5.04 -10.89
N LYS A 293 16.59 6.08 -10.07
CA LYS A 293 15.31 6.76 -9.82
C LYS A 293 14.69 7.32 -11.09
N ASP A 294 15.53 7.85 -12.00
CA ASP A 294 15.05 8.46 -13.23
C ASP A 294 14.44 7.42 -14.17
N VAL A 295 14.98 6.20 -14.21
CA VAL A 295 14.37 5.08 -14.95
C VAL A 295 12.98 4.76 -14.38
N CYS A 296 12.83 4.70 -13.06
CA CYS A 296 11.56 4.44 -12.40
C CYS A 296 10.51 5.51 -12.75
N LEU A 297 10.90 6.79 -12.66
CA LEU A 297 10.01 7.92 -12.92
C LEU A 297 9.60 8.01 -14.40
N ASN A 298 10.56 7.88 -15.34
CA ASN A 298 10.26 7.85 -16.76
C ASN A 298 9.39 6.67 -17.16
N PHE A 299 9.58 5.51 -16.52
CA PHE A 299 8.71 4.37 -16.74
C PHE A 299 7.28 4.64 -16.28
N ALA A 300 7.11 5.22 -15.09
CA ALA A 300 5.79 5.56 -14.57
C ALA A 300 5.09 6.61 -15.43
N ASP A 301 5.77 7.67 -15.86
CA ASP A 301 5.22 8.69 -16.76
C ASP A 301 4.69 8.09 -18.07
N ARG A 302 5.49 7.24 -18.72
CA ARG A 302 5.08 6.57 -19.96
C ARG A 302 3.97 5.54 -19.73
N CYS A 303 3.98 4.85 -18.58
CA CYS A 303 2.92 3.93 -18.19
C CYS A 303 1.58 4.66 -18.00
N LEU A 304 1.59 5.82 -17.35
CA LEU A 304 0.41 6.67 -17.19
C LEU A 304 -0.07 7.21 -18.55
N SER A 305 0.85 7.60 -19.46
CA SER A 305 0.49 7.98 -20.82
C SER A 305 -0.20 6.84 -21.56
N PHE A 306 0.34 5.62 -21.46
CA PHE A 306 -0.29 4.44 -22.05
C PHE A 306 -1.71 4.20 -21.51
N LEU A 307 -1.96 4.39 -20.22
CA LEU A 307 -3.31 4.26 -19.66
C LEU A 307 -4.24 5.36 -20.18
N LYS A 308 -3.77 6.61 -20.30
CA LYS A 308 -4.58 7.70 -20.89
C LYS A 308 -5.04 7.39 -22.31
N ASP A 309 -4.20 6.74 -23.10
CA ASP A 309 -4.45 6.44 -24.49
C ASP A 309 -5.34 5.20 -24.71
N ASN A 310 -5.47 4.32 -23.70
CA ASN A 310 -6.10 3.01 -23.84
C ASN A 310 -7.28 2.73 -22.87
N VAL A 311 -7.55 3.63 -21.92
CA VAL A 311 -8.69 3.49 -20.99
C VAL A 311 -9.83 4.37 -21.45
N ASP A 312 -10.93 3.74 -21.88
CA ASP A 312 -12.12 4.43 -22.36
C ASP A 312 -13.05 4.80 -21.20
N GLU A 313 -13.82 5.88 -21.40
CA GLU A 313 -14.80 6.38 -20.43
C GLU A 313 -15.87 5.32 -20.12
N GLY A 314 -16.18 5.12 -18.81
CA GLY A 314 -17.20 4.21 -18.33
C GLY A 314 -16.83 2.72 -18.42
N LEU A 315 -15.62 2.38 -18.84
CA LEU A 315 -15.15 1.00 -18.91
C LEU A 315 -14.15 0.69 -17.81
N ARG A 316 -14.14 -0.58 -17.40
CA ARG A 316 -13.22 -1.11 -16.38
C ARG A 316 -12.23 -2.08 -16.99
N TYR A 317 -11.01 -2.05 -16.50
CA TYR A 317 -9.89 -2.86 -17.02
C TYR A 317 -9.13 -3.50 -15.87
N SER A 318 -8.58 -4.69 -16.12
CA SER A 318 -7.53 -5.27 -15.29
C SER A 318 -6.17 -4.93 -15.89
N PHE A 319 -5.33 -4.24 -15.13
CA PHE A 319 -3.99 -3.86 -15.51
C PHE A 319 -2.98 -4.70 -14.72
N LYS A 320 -2.13 -5.45 -15.43
CA LYS A 320 -1.35 -6.55 -14.85
C LYS A 320 0.12 -6.52 -15.24
N TYR A 321 0.95 -6.91 -14.29
CA TYR A 321 2.35 -7.27 -14.48
C TYR A 321 2.58 -8.70 -13.98
N LEU A 322 2.70 -9.63 -14.90
CA LEU A 322 2.80 -11.07 -14.63
C LEU A 322 4.02 -11.65 -15.36
N GLU A 323 4.33 -12.93 -15.12
CA GLU A 323 5.32 -13.64 -15.92
C GLU A 323 4.95 -13.59 -17.41
N PRO A 324 5.92 -13.37 -18.30
CA PRO A 324 7.39 -13.40 -18.14
C PRO A 324 8.06 -12.11 -17.61
N PHE A 325 7.32 -11.11 -17.12
CA PHE A 325 7.82 -9.85 -16.57
C PHE A 325 8.55 -8.94 -17.58
N ASP A 326 8.13 -8.94 -18.82
CA ASP A 326 8.65 -8.12 -19.91
C ASP A 326 7.65 -7.08 -20.44
N HIS A 327 6.37 -7.18 -20.00
CA HIS A 327 5.32 -6.26 -20.40
C HIS A 327 4.20 -6.16 -19.37
N LEU A 328 3.40 -5.11 -19.50
CA LEU A 328 2.13 -4.91 -18.80
C LEU A 328 1.00 -5.17 -19.79
N THR A 329 -0.09 -5.80 -19.33
CA THR A 329 -1.30 -6.03 -20.12
C THR A 329 -2.46 -5.24 -19.55
N LEU A 330 -3.31 -4.71 -20.44
CA LEU A 330 -4.54 -4.01 -20.09
C LEU A 330 -5.71 -4.78 -20.71
N GLU A 331 -6.50 -5.47 -19.87
CA GLU A 331 -7.62 -6.32 -20.29
C GLU A 331 -8.93 -5.69 -19.85
N GLN A 332 -9.84 -5.45 -20.80
CA GLN A 332 -11.17 -4.96 -20.47
C GLN A 332 -11.94 -6.02 -19.67
N LEU A 333 -12.49 -5.61 -18.55
CA LEU A 333 -13.36 -6.46 -17.72
C LEU A 333 -14.78 -6.51 -18.33
N ALA A 334 -15.44 -7.66 -18.15
CA ALA A 334 -16.85 -7.77 -18.53
C ALA A 334 -17.68 -6.76 -17.70
N PRO A 335 -18.74 -6.15 -18.30
CA PRO A 335 -19.64 -5.30 -17.54
C PRO A 335 -20.16 -6.04 -16.31
N GLN A 336 -20.05 -5.44 -15.13
CA GLN A 336 -20.72 -5.98 -13.94
C GLN A 336 -22.21 -5.89 -14.18
N THR A 337 -22.88 -7.01 -14.39
CA THR A 337 -24.34 -7.08 -14.37
C THR A 337 -24.75 -6.71 -12.94
N MET A 338 -25.28 -5.51 -12.78
CA MET A 338 -25.95 -5.14 -11.55
C MET A 338 -27.03 -6.19 -11.32
N ALA A 339 -26.89 -7.01 -10.28
CA ALA A 339 -27.96 -7.88 -9.83
C ALA A 339 -29.13 -6.98 -9.54
N ALA A 340 -30.13 -6.99 -10.43
CA ALA A 340 -31.38 -6.27 -10.24
C ALA A 340 -31.90 -6.68 -8.87
N GLY A 341 -31.98 -5.73 -7.95
CA GLY A 341 -32.59 -5.90 -6.66
C GLY A 341 -33.98 -6.50 -6.83
N GLY A 342 -34.12 -7.77 -6.52
CA GLY A 342 -35.40 -8.46 -6.48
C GLY A 342 -36.28 -7.80 -5.43
N GLY A 343 -37.07 -6.83 -5.87
CA GLY A 343 -38.20 -6.35 -5.13
C GLY A 343 -39.22 -7.50 -5.03
N SER A 344 -39.22 -8.24 -3.92
CA SER A 344 -40.32 -9.13 -3.60
C SER A 344 -41.54 -8.28 -3.23
N ALA A 345 -42.45 -8.15 -4.20
CA ALA A 345 -43.80 -7.73 -3.92
C ALA A 345 -44.43 -8.72 -2.93
N GLY A 346 -44.74 -8.24 -1.73
CA GLY A 346 -45.49 -8.98 -0.75
C GLY A 346 -46.90 -9.27 -1.23
N THR A 347 -47.28 -10.54 -1.29
CA THR A 347 -48.69 -10.94 -1.25
C THR A 347 -48.96 -11.53 0.14
N ALA A 348 -49.85 -10.83 0.83
CA ALA A 348 -50.49 -11.26 2.06
C ALA A 348 -51.42 -12.46 1.80
N GLY A 349 -51.44 -13.42 2.67
CA GLY A 349 -52.49 -14.40 2.68
C GLY A 349 -52.25 -15.64 3.55
N GLY A 350 -52.92 -15.72 4.70
CA GLY A 350 -53.53 -16.97 5.18
C GLY A 350 -52.88 -17.65 6.39
N ALA A 351 -53.58 -17.55 7.47
CA ALA A 351 -53.38 -18.24 8.75
C ALA A 351 -53.45 -19.77 8.66
N GLY A 352 -52.75 -20.49 9.56
CA GLY A 352 -52.92 -21.88 9.81
C GLY A 352 -52.13 -22.35 11.03
N ALA A 353 -52.85 -22.56 12.14
CA ALA A 353 -52.35 -23.05 13.40
C ALA A 353 -52.04 -24.56 13.35
N GLY A 354 -51.04 -25.02 14.15
CA GLY A 354 -50.85 -26.46 14.38
C GLY A 354 -49.64 -26.85 15.17
N ALA A 355 -49.78 -26.90 16.48
CA ALA A 355 -49.30 -27.88 17.49
C ALA A 355 -47.91 -28.46 17.44
N VAL A 356 -47.19 -28.26 18.56
CA VAL A 356 -46.08 -29.05 19.15
C VAL A 356 -46.62 -30.39 19.70
N PRO A 357 -45.90 -31.53 19.80
CA PRO A 357 -45.02 -31.77 20.93
C PRO A 357 -43.73 -32.58 20.61
N GLY A 358 -42.58 -32.40 21.25
CA GLY A 358 -42.22 -33.02 22.52
C GLY A 358 -41.22 -34.15 22.37
N ALA A 359 -40.14 -34.08 23.11
CA ALA A 359 -39.36 -35.10 23.79
C ALA A 359 -37.83 -35.10 23.55
N THR A 360 -37.14 -34.70 24.59
CA THR A 360 -35.77 -35.09 25.00
C THR A 360 -35.67 -36.56 25.44
N PRO A 361 -34.52 -37.14 25.95
CA PRO A 361 -33.08 -36.83 25.83
C PRO A 361 -32.20 -38.11 25.68
N GLY A 362 -30.87 -37.94 25.69
CA GLY A 362 -29.89 -38.99 25.99
C GLY A 362 -28.60 -38.77 25.21
N GLY A 363 -27.41 -38.53 25.70
CA GLY A 363 -26.74 -39.16 26.81
C GLY A 363 -25.50 -39.88 26.27
N GLY A 364 -24.27 -39.55 26.74
CA GLY A 364 -23.10 -40.42 26.54
C GLY A 364 -21.84 -39.69 26.06
N VAL A 365 -21.00 -39.13 26.92
CA VAL A 365 -19.78 -39.66 27.58
C VAL A 365 -18.69 -40.25 26.65
N GLY A 366 -17.47 -39.76 26.76
CA GLY A 366 -16.21 -40.45 26.43
C GLY A 366 -15.19 -39.50 25.77
N ALA A 367 -14.34 -38.85 26.47
CA ALA A 367 -13.02 -39.23 26.96
C ALA A 367 -11.93 -39.42 25.86
N GLY A 368 -10.91 -38.56 25.84
CA GLY A 368 -9.56 -38.96 26.13
C GLY A 368 -8.50 -38.74 25.06
N TYR A 369 -7.49 -38.00 25.45
CA TYR A 369 -6.05 -38.04 25.04
C TYR A 369 -5.70 -37.85 23.54
N ALA A 370 -4.72 -36.99 23.13
CA ALA A 370 -3.40 -36.63 23.65
C ALA A 370 -2.98 -35.27 23.06
#